data_c06e31483682d482a083068a54300332
#
_entry.id   c06e31483682d482a083068a54300332
#
_cell.length_a   1.000
_cell.length_b   1.000
_cell.length_c   1.000
_cell.angle_alpha   90.00
_cell.angle_beta   90.00
_cell.angle_gamma   90.00
#
_symmetry.space_group_name_H-M   'P 1'
#
loop_
_entity.id
_entity.type
_entity.pdbx_description
1 polymer ?
#
loop_
_entity_poly.entity_id
_entity_poly.type
_entity_poly.pdbx_seq_one_letter_code
_entity_poly.pdbx_strand_id
1 'polypeptide(L)'
;MDPTCACQQLEVLYWKKGEVEMLPLMLLAILTGLGDQNWRSTTTTIEKGSASFLADEEDFDVCIVNAFAQKIRKCSACREKFVKAFMIPDLWWKRYCRDSNGYFGCETKIDEDGNTAGLTTWARFPVKLTNEGHTGYEWSKTNVITHWVAKTRQTVLIVFDAVQPAANCMERVPEDESDPIYAVPNADYFLDPYWIYIGILEKVVTLQDAAVWAVRVTVRTTEKQRDITHGSDLATSKPAPGFRHLHETARHAIHVSETLDLAVKAARKILVQHEAFKVGHDDDSGSATAWKRAWNYTHQRLQFFEEMITSLQERSASNKARHFNEISLAYNMVAQSDARISVAIGRATQRDSEAMKTVAFLTLLFLPATFVSAVFSTSFFDYDSASDSWNVSGKFWVYWVVAIPITLVTALLWYCRHSMSPSGSFDLLRRADSQRAFVCNDIEFGDGKADAGLRHQAQAKSWR
;
A
#
# COMPACT_ATOMS: atom_id res chain seq x y z
N MET A 1 -46.23 10.37 15.19
CA MET A 1 -45.61 9.28 14.39
C MET A 1 -45.21 9.88 13.06
N ASP A 2 -43.95 9.86 12.74
CA ASP A 2 -43.43 10.41 11.48
C ASP A 2 -43.86 9.44 10.36
N PRO A 3 -44.69 9.84 9.40
CA PRO A 3 -45.22 8.93 8.36
C PRO A 3 -44.15 8.54 7.31
N THR A 4 -42.92 8.99 7.46
CA THR A 4 -41.84 8.78 6.48
C THR A 4 -40.79 7.76 6.92
N CYS A 5 -40.95 7.11 8.07
CA CYS A 5 -40.02 6.08 8.52
C CYS A 5 -40.27 4.78 7.72
N ALA A 6 -39.57 4.61 6.62
CA ALA A 6 -39.39 3.31 6.00
C ALA A 6 -38.54 2.44 6.92
N CYS A 7 -39.20 1.78 7.89
CA CYS A 7 -38.52 0.85 8.78
C CYS A 7 -37.78 -0.20 7.95
N GLN A 8 -36.49 -0.37 8.24
CA GLN A 8 -35.68 -1.34 7.53
C GLN A 8 -36.23 -2.74 7.75
N GLN A 9 -36.43 -3.49 6.68
CA GLN A 9 -36.57 -4.93 6.75
C GLN A 9 -35.23 -5.54 7.17
N LEU A 10 -35.28 -6.38 8.21
CA LEU A 10 -34.13 -7.14 8.70
C LEU A 10 -34.29 -8.57 8.21
N GLU A 11 -33.20 -9.10 7.67
CA GLU A 11 -33.07 -10.53 7.43
C GLU A 11 -32.56 -11.18 8.71
N VAL A 12 -33.29 -12.17 9.19
CA VAL A 12 -32.97 -12.87 10.42
C VAL A 12 -32.91 -14.35 10.15
N LEU A 13 -31.78 -14.95 10.53
CA LEU A 13 -31.50 -16.37 10.40
C LEU A 13 -31.47 -17.00 11.77
N TYR A 14 -32.26 -18.06 11.97
CA TYR A 14 -32.34 -18.83 13.22
C TYR A 14 -31.79 -20.23 13.00
N TRP A 15 -30.98 -20.70 13.95
CA TRP A 15 -30.49 -22.06 14.02
C TRP A 15 -30.84 -22.70 15.36
N LYS A 16 -31.31 -23.97 15.33
CA LYS A 16 -31.64 -24.76 16.52
C LYS A 16 -31.11 -26.18 16.39
N LYS A 17 -30.54 -26.70 17.45
CA LYS A 17 -30.05 -28.08 17.52
C LYS A 17 -31.22 -29.09 17.38
N GLY A 18 -31.12 -30.01 16.42
CA GLY A 18 -32.05 -31.15 16.28
C GLY A 18 -33.30 -30.92 15.42
N GLU A 19 -33.52 -29.73 14.87
CA GLU A 19 -34.61 -29.51 13.92
C GLU A 19 -34.10 -29.64 12.48
N VAL A 20 -34.54 -30.70 11.80
CA VAL A 20 -34.32 -30.94 10.37
C VAL A 20 -35.59 -30.55 9.64
N GLU A 21 -35.87 -29.29 9.42
CA GLU A 21 -36.90 -28.88 8.45
C GLU A 21 -36.25 -28.57 7.10
N MET A 22 -36.60 -29.41 6.11
CA MET A 22 -36.25 -29.22 4.70
C MET A 22 -36.98 -27.98 4.16
N LEU A 23 -36.37 -26.80 4.27
CA LEU A 23 -36.78 -25.66 3.46
C LEU A 23 -36.25 -25.87 2.02
N PRO A 24 -36.96 -25.30 0.99
CA PRO A 24 -36.51 -25.43 -0.37
C PRO A 24 -35.11 -24.75 -0.51
N LEU A 25 -34.10 -25.58 -0.56
CA LEU A 25 -32.64 -25.28 -0.65
C LEU A 25 -32.28 -24.24 -1.71
N MET A 26 -33.13 -24.03 -2.72
CA MET A 26 -32.82 -23.10 -3.84
C MET A 26 -32.81 -21.61 -3.45
N LEU A 27 -33.59 -21.18 -2.47
CA LEU A 27 -33.70 -19.75 -2.15
C LEU A 27 -32.64 -19.31 -1.15
N LEU A 28 -32.25 -20.19 -0.22
CA LEU A 28 -31.25 -19.93 0.80
C LEU A 28 -29.82 -19.98 0.20
N ALA A 29 -29.54 -20.94 -0.68
CA ALA A 29 -28.26 -21.07 -1.38
C ALA A 29 -27.95 -19.88 -2.32
N ILE A 30 -28.96 -19.27 -2.91
CA ILE A 30 -28.82 -18.11 -3.79
C ILE A 30 -28.50 -16.82 -3.00
N LEU A 31 -28.98 -16.72 -1.75
CA LEU A 31 -28.84 -15.50 -0.94
C LEU A 31 -27.62 -15.51 -0.01
N THR A 32 -27.12 -16.68 0.40
CA THR A 32 -26.11 -16.78 1.47
C THR A 32 -24.93 -17.69 1.16
N GLY A 33 -24.97 -18.51 0.10
CA GLY A 33 -23.97 -19.57 -0.14
C GLY A 33 -23.92 -20.64 0.96
N LEU A 34 -24.99 -20.75 1.77
CA LEU A 34 -25.10 -21.69 2.88
C LEU A 34 -25.38 -23.10 2.34
N GLY A 35 -24.36 -23.94 2.31
CA GLY A 35 -24.54 -25.38 2.13
C GLY A 35 -25.12 -26.03 3.38
N ASP A 36 -26.02 -26.98 3.20
CA ASP A 36 -26.53 -28.03 4.12
C ASP A 36 -26.73 -27.74 5.63
N GLN A 37 -26.78 -26.48 6.07
CA GLN A 37 -27.01 -26.14 7.47
C GLN A 37 -28.50 -25.78 7.69
N ASN A 38 -29.10 -26.28 8.79
CA ASN A 38 -30.51 -26.09 9.16
C ASN A 38 -30.84 -24.67 9.63
N TRP A 39 -30.71 -23.69 8.74
CA TRP A 39 -31.09 -22.31 9.03
C TRP A 39 -32.53 -22.03 8.63
N ARG A 40 -33.28 -21.39 9.51
CA ARG A 40 -34.59 -20.78 9.18
C ARG A 40 -34.37 -19.30 8.89
N SER A 41 -34.84 -18.82 7.75
CA SER A 41 -34.79 -17.40 7.38
C SER A 41 -36.12 -16.76 7.54
N THR A 42 -36.20 -15.62 8.21
CA THR A 42 -37.38 -14.77 8.27
C THR A 42 -37.02 -13.32 7.96
N THR A 43 -37.98 -12.60 7.37
CA THR A 43 -37.84 -11.15 7.18
C THR A 43 -38.73 -10.45 8.18
N THR A 44 -38.15 -9.64 9.05
CA THR A 44 -38.87 -8.86 10.05
C THR A 44 -38.59 -7.37 9.89
N THR A 45 -39.45 -6.55 10.48
CA THR A 45 -39.22 -5.10 10.54
C THR A 45 -38.85 -4.70 11.97
N ILE A 46 -38.12 -3.59 12.11
CA ILE A 46 -37.70 -3.06 13.43
C ILE A 46 -38.92 -2.83 14.34
N GLU A 47 -40.11 -2.56 13.80
CA GLU A 47 -41.33 -2.38 14.58
C GLU A 47 -41.87 -3.68 15.21
N LYS A 48 -41.75 -4.80 14.51
CA LYS A 48 -42.12 -6.12 15.02
C LYS A 48 -41.04 -6.73 15.91
N GLY A 49 -39.79 -6.33 15.74
CA GLY A 49 -38.64 -6.76 16.56
C GLY A 49 -38.49 -5.98 17.88
N SER A 50 -39.53 -5.30 18.38
CA SER A 50 -39.46 -4.68 19.71
C SER A 50 -39.36 -5.77 20.79
N ALA A 51 -38.83 -5.46 21.93
CA ALA A 51 -38.57 -6.21 23.17
C ALA A 51 -39.02 -7.70 23.30
N SER A 52 -40.02 -8.15 22.54
CA SER A 52 -40.48 -9.54 22.43
C SER A 52 -39.52 -10.42 21.59
N PHE A 53 -38.71 -9.82 20.72
CA PHE A 53 -37.86 -10.55 19.79
C PHE A 53 -36.83 -11.50 20.45
N LEU A 54 -36.35 -11.16 21.65
CA LEU A 54 -35.50 -12.03 22.47
C LEU A 54 -36.26 -12.72 23.62
N ALA A 55 -37.49 -12.28 23.92
CA ALA A 55 -38.24 -12.74 25.08
C ALA A 55 -39.31 -13.81 24.77
N ASP A 56 -39.86 -13.84 23.56
CA ASP A 56 -40.97 -14.72 23.20
C ASP A 56 -40.57 -15.94 22.35
N GLU A 57 -39.32 -15.99 21.79
CA GLU A 57 -38.84 -17.15 21.05
C GLU A 57 -37.79 -17.91 21.88
N GLU A 58 -38.24 -18.79 22.76
CA GLU A 58 -37.42 -19.79 23.46
C GLU A 58 -36.81 -20.83 22.49
N ASP A 59 -36.94 -20.63 21.19
CA ASP A 59 -36.81 -21.68 20.18
C ASP A 59 -35.61 -21.56 19.25
N PHE A 60 -34.55 -20.88 19.66
CA PHE A 60 -33.30 -20.86 18.91
C PHE A 60 -32.05 -20.95 19.81
N ASP A 61 -30.95 -21.54 19.28
CA ASP A 61 -29.65 -21.51 19.94
C ASP A 61 -28.80 -20.36 19.38
N VAL A 62 -28.87 -20.11 18.06
CA VAL A 62 -28.14 -19.03 17.37
C VAL A 62 -29.10 -18.20 16.52
N CYS A 63 -28.99 -16.89 16.62
CA CYS A 63 -29.73 -15.95 15.81
C CYS A 63 -28.75 -14.99 15.12
N ILE A 64 -28.79 -14.89 13.78
CA ILE A 64 -27.99 -13.93 13.01
C ILE A 64 -28.93 -12.90 12.39
N VAL A 65 -28.61 -11.62 12.63
CA VAL A 65 -29.39 -10.47 12.14
C VAL A 65 -28.53 -9.67 11.16
N ASN A 66 -28.92 -9.66 9.90
CA ASN A 66 -28.30 -8.82 8.87
C ASN A 66 -28.95 -7.45 8.83
N ALA A 67 -28.18 -6.39 9.07
CA ALA A 67 -28.67 -5.03 9.17
C ALA A 67 -27.80 -4.01 8.43
N PHE A 68 -28.41 -2.91 7.96
CA PHE A 68 -27.67 -1.79 7.36
C PHE A 68 -27.56 -0.63 8.37
N ALA A 69 -26.38 -0.44 8.94
CA ALA A 69 -26.12 0.58 9.96
C ALA A 69 -26.49 1.99 9.50
N GLN A 70 -26.23 2.33 8.22
CA GLN A 70 -26.55 3.64 7.65
C GLN A 70 -28.07 3.93 7.65
N LYS A 71 -28.90 2.93 7.33
CA LYS A 71 -30.36 3.08 7.31
C LYS A 71 -30.89 3.30 8.72
N ILE A 72 -30.43 2.51 9.70
CA ILE A 72 -30.83 2.63 11.09
C ILE A 72 -30.40 3.98 11.69
N ARG A 73 -29.22 4.47 11.39
CA ARG A 73 -28.72 5.77 11.88
C ARG A 73 -29.55 6.96 11.43
N LYS A 74 -30.19 6.90 10.26
CA LYS A 74 -30.99 8.01 9.71
C LYS A 74 -32.28 8.23 10.46
N CYS A 75 -32.80 7.22 11.19
CA CYS A 75 -34.03 7.30 11.95
C CYS A 75 -33.74 7.13 13.45
N SER A 76 -33.97 8.19 14.24
CA SER A 76 -33.74 8.15 15.70
C SER A 76 -34.62 7.12 16.40
N ALA A 77 -35.88 7.02 16.01
CA ALA A 77 -36.85 6.08 16.60
C ALA A 77 -36.45 4.62 16.30
N CYS A 78 -36.05 4.30 15.04
CA CYS A 78 -35.56 2.98 14.70
C CYS A 78 -34.29 2.64 15.44
N ARG A 79 -33.37 3.61 15.58
CA ARG A 79 -32.11 3.42 16.32
C ARG A 79 -32.40 3.12 17.80
N GLU A 80 -33.26 3.88 18.45
CA GLU A 80 -33.61 3.68 19.87
C GLU A 80 -34.24 2.31 20.11
N LYS A 81 -35.18 1.90 19.27
CA LYS A 81 -35.80 0.57 19.34
C LYS A 81 -34.77 -0.54 19.13
N PHE A 82 -33.90 -0.38 18.12
CA PHE A 82 -32.86 -1.36 17.79
C PHE A 82 -31.83 -1.49 18.91
N VAL A 83 -31.37 -0.36 19.47
CA VAL A 83 -30.46 -0.34 20.63
C VAL A 83 -31.10 -1.06 21.82
N LYS A 84 -32.37 -0.80 22.11
CA LYS A 84 -33.07 -1.42 23.23
C LYS A 84 -33.29 -2.91 23.00
N ALA A 85 -33.68 -3.33 21.79
CA ALA A 85 -33.94 -4.73 21.47
C ALA A 85 -32.66 -5.61 21.52
N PHE A 86 -31.54 -5.09 21.06
CA PHE A 86 -30.28 -5.84 20.92
C PHE A 86 -29.21 -5.41 21.91
N MET A 87 -29.53 -4.59 22.91
CA MET A 87 -28.61 -4.13 23.95
C MET A 87 -27.27 -3.57 23.38
N ILE A 88 -27.37 -2.80 22.29
CA ILE A 88 -26.21 -2.25 21.61
C ILE A 88 -25.61 -1.11 22.44
N PRO A 89 -24.32 -1.11 22.76
CA PRO A 89 -23.68 -0.02 23.49
C PRO A 89 -23.81 1.32 22.75
N ASP A 90 -24.20 2.39 23.43
CA ASP A 90 -24.38 3.72 22.85
C ASP A 90 -23.12 4.24 22.14
N LEU A 91 -21.94 3.86 22.67
CA LEU A 91 -20.64 4.22 22.09
C LEU A 91 -20.45 3.69 20.66
N TRP A 92 -21.07 2.55 20.29
CA TRP A 92 -20.95 1.98 18.95
C TRP A 92 -21.51 2.90 17.85
N TRP A 93 -22.50 3.73 18.17
CA TRP A 93 -23.10 4.68 17.24
C TRP A 93 -22.28 5.96 17.07
N LYS A 94 -21.27 6.19 17.90
CA LYS A 94 -20.44 7.39 17.85
C LYS A 94 -19.56 7.41 16.58
N ARG A 95 -19.23 8.62 16.15
CA ARG A 95 -18.47 8.82 14.91
C ARG A 95 -17.12 8.13 14.93
N TYR A 96 -16.40 8.18 16.05
CA TYR A 96 -15.09 7.56 16.19
C TYR A 96 -15.11 6.03 16.01
N CYS A 97 -16.19 5.34 16.41
CA CYS A 97 -16.38 3.92 16.13
C CYS A 97 -16.65 3.67 14.64
N ARG A 98 -17.46 4.54 14.01
CA ARG A 98 -17.79 4.41 12.59
C ARG A 98 -16.60 4.61 11.67
N ASP A 99 -15.74 5.59 12.01
CA ASP A 99 -14.63 6.02 11.16
C ASP A 99 -13.31 5.31 11.51
N SER A 100 -13.30 4.42 12.54
CA SER A 100 -12.13 3.64 12.96
C SER A 100 -11.73 2.59 11.94
N ASN A 101 -10.41 2.36 11.82
CA ASN A 101 -9.82 1.30 10.99
C ASN A 101 -9.79 -0.08 11.68
N GLY A 102 -10.51 -0.26 12.77
CA GLY A 102 -10.66 -1.54 13.46
C GLY A 102 -10.63 -1.41 14.99
N TYR A 103 -11.38 -2.26 15.66
CA TYR A 103 -11.40 -2.36 17.11
C TYR A 103 -12.11 -3.65 17.56
N PHE A 104 -11.93 -3.97 18.84
CA PHE A 104 -12.73 -4.91 19.61
C PHE A 104 -13.06 -4.31 20.96
N GLY A 105 -14.29 -4.51 21.44
CA GLY A 105 -14.76 -4.15 22.76
C GLY A 105 -15.70 -5.21 23.31
N CYS A 106 -15.85 -5.26 24.65
CA CYS A 106 -16.74 -6.19 25.34
C CYS A 106 -17.29 -5.56 26.61
N GLU A 107 -18.48 -5.99 26.99
CA GLU A 107 -19.15 -5.67 28.27
C GLU A 107 -19.75 -6.96 28.83
N THR A 108 -19.40 -7.27 30.08
CA THR A 108 -19.96 -8.43 30.80
C THR A 108 -21.09 -7.95 31.70
N LYS A 109 -22.25 -8.59 31.57
CA LYS A 109 -23.41 -8.37 32.46
C LYS A 109 -23.32 -9.35 33.61
N ILE A 110 -23.35 -8.84 34.83
CA ILE A 110 -23.31 -9.63 36.08
C ILE A 110 -24.72 -9.63 36.69
N ASP A 111 -25.15 -10.76 37.22
CA ASP A 111 -26.43 -10.89 37.97
C ASP A 111 -26.28 -10.42 39.44
N GLU A 112 -27.35 -10.50 40.20
CA GLU A 112 -27.37 -10.08 41.60
C GLU A 112 -26.52 -10.99 42.50
N ASP A 113 -26.21 -12.20 42.08
CA ASP A 113 -25.39 -13.17 42.79
C ASP A 113 -23.89 -13.05 42.43
N GLY A 114 -23.53 -12.11 41.53
CA GLY A 114 -22.15 -11.88 41.07
C GLY A 114 -21.68 -12.78 39.94
N ASN A 115 -22.58 -13.60 39.36
CA ASN A 115 -22.26 -14.49 38.25
C ASN A 115 -22.42 -13.77 36.90
N THR A 116 -21.75 -14.26 35.87
CA THR A 116 -21.91 -13.76 34.51
C THR A 116 -23.31 -14.12 33.98
N ALA A 117 -24.17 -13.11 33.82
CA ALA A 117 -25.48 -13.26 33.21
C ALA A 117 -25.46 -13.20 31.69
N GLY A 118 -24.44 -12.51 31.10
CA GLY A 118 -24.29 -12.40 29.66
C GLY A 118 -23.06 -11.64 29.28
N LEU A 119 -22.72 -11.74 28.00
CA LEU A 119 -21.58 -11.06 27.38
C LEU A 119 -22.03 -10.37 26.10
N THR A 120 -21.74 -9.07 25.99
CA THR A 120 -21.92 -8.31 24.76
C THR A 120 -20.55 -7.92 24.22
N THR A 121 -20.29 -8.23 22.95
CA THR A 121 -19.04 -7.84 22.29
C THR A 121 -19.34 -7.08 21.01
N TRP A 122 -18.42 -6.24 20.58
CA TRP A 122 -18.51 -5.53 19.31
C TRP A 122 -17.13 -5.42 18.67
N ALA A 123 -17.08 -5.69 17.38
CA ALA A 123 -15.84 -5.68 16.64
C ALA A 123 -16.02 -5.07 15.23
N ARG A 124 -14.93 -4.51 14.71
CA ARG A 124 -14.86 -3.97 13.37
C ARG A 124 -13.53 -4.36 12.71
N PHE A 125 -13.64 -4.95 11.52
CA PHE A 125 -12.50 -5.37 10.70
C PHE A 125 -12.69 -4.87 9.27
N PRO A 126 -12.21 -3.67 8.92
CA PRO A 126 -12.20 -3.21 7.54
C PRO A 126 -11.03 -3.81 6.79
N VAL A 127 -11.28 -4.22 5.55
CA VAL A 127 -10.26 -4.73 4.63
C VAL A 127 -10.37 -3.97 3.31
N LYS A 128 -9.24 -3.53 2.77
CA LYS A 128 -9.19 -2.88 1.46
C LYS A 128 -8.79 -3.90 0.41
N LEU A 129 -9.74 -4.29 -0.42
CA LEU A 129 -9.54 -5.18 -1.55
C LEU A 129 -9.23 -4.37 -2.81
N THR A 130 -8.31 -4.84 -3.63
CA THR A 130 -7.96 -4.24 -4.92
C THR A 130 -8.22 -5.25 -6.02
N ASN A 131 -8.79 -4.80 -7.15
CA ASN A 131 -8.94 -5.63 -8.34
C ASN A 131 -7.59 -5.81 -9.06
N GLU A 132 -7.47 -6.83 -9.89
CA GLU A 132 -6.22 -7.22 -10.55
C GLU A 132 -5.60 -6.12 -11.42
N GLY A 133 -6.34 -5.25 -11.99
CA GLY A 133 -5.83 -4.12 -12.78
C GLY A 133 -5.37 -2.92 -11.96
N HIS A 134 -5.48 -2.94 -10.62
CA HIS A 134 -5.22 -1.81 -9.69
C HIS A 134 -5.92 -0.51 -10.08
N THR A 135 -6.94 -0.59 -10.94
CA THR A 135 -7.73 0.56 -11.38
C THR A 135 -8.86 0.90 -10.43
N GLY A 136 -9.17 0.00 -9.50
CA GLY A 136 -10.22 0.16 -8.51
C GLY A 136 -9.90 -0.53 -7.19
N TYR A 137 -10.68 -0.18 -6.18
CA TYR A 137 -10.64 -0.82 -4.86
C TYR A 137 -12.02 -0.84 -4.24
N GLU A 138 -12.24 -1.79 -3.36
CA GLU A 138 -13.44 -1.91 -2.55
C GLU A 138 -13.07 -2.03 -1.07
N TRP A 139 -13.92 -1.50 -0.20
CA TRP A 139 -13.80 -1.67 1.23
C TRP A 139 -14.80 -2.71 1.73
N SER A 140 -14.33 -3.88 2.08
CA SER A 140 -15.11 -4.84 2.87
C SER A 140 -15.02 -4.45 4.35
N LYS A 141 -16.16 -4.41 5.03
CA LYS A 141 -16.27 -3.97 6.43
C LYS A 141 -17.03 -4.99 7.22
N THR A 142 -16.34 -5.88 7.90
CA THR A 142 -16.96 -6.82 8.84
C THR A 142 -17.19 -6.07 10.15
N ASN A 143 -18.43 -5.63 10.37
CA ASN A 143 -18.87 -4.97 11.60
C ASN A 143 -19.85 -5.88 12.30
N VAL A 144 -19.52 -6.32 13.50
CA VAL A 144 -20.32 -7.30 14.24
C VAL A 144 -20.57 -6.84 15.66
N ILE A 145 -21.75 -7.21 16.17
CA ILE A 145 -22.08 -7.16 17.59
C ILE A 145 -22.58 -8.54 17.96
N THR A 146 -22.09 -9.10 19.05
CA THR A 146 -22.57 -10.37 19.59
C THR A 146 -23.18 -10.15 20.95
N HIS A 147 -24.21 -10.89 21.24
CA HIS A 147 -24.82 -10.95 22.55
C HIS A 147 -25.03 -12.40 22.94
N TRP A 148 -24.42 -12.83 24.02
CA TRP A 148 -24.55 -14.17 24.57
C TRP A 148 -25.26 -14.12 25.93
N VAL A 149 -26.20 -15.05 26.16
CA VAL A 149 -26.97 -15.18 27.40
C VAL A 149 -26.56 -16.45 28.12
N ALA A 150 -26.02 -16.30 29.33
CA ALA A 150 -25.45 -17.43 30.07
C ALA A 150 -26.52 -18.50 30.44
N LYS A 151 -27.71 -18.08 30.84
CA LYS A 151 -28.81 -18.97 31.29
C LYS A 151 -29.29 -19.90 30.19
N THR A 152 -29.53 -19.35 28.99
CA THR A 152 -30.09 -20.09 27.84
C THR A 152 -29.03 -20.59 26.88
N ARG A 153 -27.80 -20.05 26.99
CA ARG A 153 -26.65 -20.30 26.07
C ARG A 153 -26.91 -19.82 24.63
N GLN A 154 -27.93 -18.98 24.47
CA GLN A 154 -28.29 -18.38 23.20
C GLN A 154 -27.28 -17.35 22.78
N THR A 155 -26.95 -17.36 21.49
CA THR A 155 -26.04 -16.37 20.87
C THR A 155 -26.78 -15.58 19.79
N VAL A 156 -26.79 -14.26 19.91
CA VAL A 156 -27.26 -13.36 18.86
C VAL A 156 -26.07 -12.68 18.22
N LEU A 157 -25.95 -12.79 16.92
CA LEU A 157 -24.95 -12.10 16.11
C LEU A 157 -25.63 -11.09 15.20
N ILE A 158 -25.25 -9.83 15.30
CA ILE A 158 -25.68 -8.79 14.39
C ILE A 158 -24.53 -8.47 13.45
N VAL A 159 -24.77 -8.63 12.15
CA VAL A 159 -23.81 -8.29 11.10
C VAL A 159 -24.29 -7.03 10.40
N PHE A 160 -23.48 -5.97 10.45
CA PHE A 160 -23.81 -4.71 9.82
C PHE A 160 -23.11 -4.56 8.48
N ASP A 161 -23.89 -4.06 7.50
CA ASP A 161 -23.40 -3.73 6.17
C ASP A 161 -22.68 -4.93 5.51
N ALA A 162 -23.25 -6.14 5.69
CA ALA A 162 -22.78 -7.37 5.06
C ALA A 162 -22.93 -7.25 3.54
N VAL A 163 -21.94 -6.68 2.88
CA VAL A 163 -21.84 -6.65 1.42
C VAL A 163 -20.78 -7.66 1.03
N GLN A 164 -21.15 -8.62 0.18
CA GLN A 164 -20.16 -9.49 -0.42
C GLN A 164 -19.31 -8.65 -1.38
N PRO A 165 -17.97 -8.70 -1.29
CA PRO A 165 -17.10 -8.03 -2.23
C PRO A 165 -17.37 -8.51 -3.65
N ALA A 166 -17.19 -7.61 -4.63
CA ALA A 166 -17.37 -7.97 -6.04
C ALA A 166 -16.42 -9.11 -6.43
N ALA A 167 -16.88 -10.05 -7.24
CA ALA A 167 -16.14 -11.26 -7.63
C ALA A 167 -14.73 -10.96 -8.21
N ASN A 168 -14.57 -9.85 -8.93
CA ASN A 168 -13.28 -9.39 -9.47
C ASN A 168 -12.26 -8.95 -8.40
N CYS A 169 -12.68 -8.77 -7.16
CA CYS A 169 -11.82 -8.48 -6.01
C CYS A 169 -11.51 -9.72 -5.17
N MET A 170 -12.15 -10.84 -5.46
CA MET A 170 -12.15 -12.07 -4.67
C MET A 170 -11.62 -13.29 -5.42
N GLU A 171 -10.84 -13.10 -6.48
CA GLU A 171 -10.32 -14.20 -7.33
C GLU A 171 -9.64 -15.34 -6.57
N ARG A 172 -9.17 -15.08 -5.35
CA ARG A 172 -8.55 -16.08 -4.48
C ARG A 172 -9.49 -16.74 -3.49
N VAL A 173 -10.72 -16.27 -3.39
CA VAL A 173 -11.72 -16.90 -2.52
C VAL A 173 -12.53 -17.84 -3.38
N PRO A 174 -12.58 -19.14 -3.06
CA PRO A 174 -13.40 -20.09 -3.78
C PRO A 174 -14.85 -19.63 -3.82
N GLU A 175 -15.47 -19.61 -4.99
CA GLU A 175 -16.88 -19.19 -5.18
C GLU A 175 -17.86 -20.13 -4.46
N ASP A 176 -17.44 -21.37 -4.21
CA ASP A 176 -18.25 -22.44 -3.59
C ASP A 176 -18.13 -22.48 -2.07
N GLU A 177 -17.30 -21.66 -1.45
CA GLU A 177 -17.10 -21.69 0.00
C GLU A 177 -18.16 -20.81 0.68
N SER A 178 -18.97 -21.43 1.55
CA SER A 178 -19.95 -20.71 2.37
C SER A 178 -19.26 -19.69 3.27
N ASP A 179 -19.86 -18.50 3.46
CA ASP A 179 -19.31 -17.46 4.33
C ASP A 179 -19.13 -18.01 5.77
N PRO A 180 -17.90 -18.04 6.30
CA PRO A 180 -17.59 -18.64 7.60
C PRO A 180 -18.39 -18.07 8.78
N ILE A 181 -18.90 -16.86 8.65
CA ILE A 181 -19.74 -16.22 9.69
C ILE A 181 -21.02 -17.04 9.96
N TYR A 182 -21.54 -17.74 8.97
CA TYR A 182 -22.75 -18.55 9.08
C TYR A 182 -22.47 -20.02 9.41
N ALA A 183 -21.20 -20.40 9.57
CA ALA A 183 -20.81 -21.73 9.97
C ALA A 183 -21.08 -21.96 11.46
N VAL A 184 -21.96 -22.90 11.79
CA VAL A 184 -22.29 -23.26 13.16
C VAL A 184 -21.53 -24.52 13.55
N PRO A 185 -20.65 -24.45 14.57
CA PRO A 185 -19.98 -25.64 15.08
C PRO A 185 -20.95 -26.57 15.82
N ASN A 186 -20.43 -27.69 16.34
CA ASN A 186 -21.23 -28.55 17.22
C ASN A 186 -21.77 -27.73 18.41
N ALA A 187 -23.06 -27.89 18.74
CA ALA A 187 -23.75 -27.18 19.80
C ALA A 187 -23.08 -27.30 21.19
N ASP A 188 -22.24 -28.30 21.42
CA ASP A 188 -21.44 -28.42 22.64
C ASP A 188 -20.50 -27.25 22.87
N TYR A 189 -20.12 -26.52 21.79
CA TYR A 189 -19.23 -25.36 21.87
C TYR A 189 -19.93 -24.03 22.21
N PHE A 190 -21.28 -23.98 22.20
CA PHE A 190 -22.05 -22.78 22.57
C PHE A 190 -21.94 -22.42 24.06
N LEU A 191 -21.34 -23.29 24.84
CA LEU A 191 -20.96 -23.00 26.23
C LEU A 191 -19.97 -21.85 26.35
N ASP A 192 -19.15 -21.65 25.34
CA ASP A 192 -18.16 -20.58 25.28
C ASP A 192 -18.70 -19.42 24.43
N PRO A 193 -18.89 -18.22 24.97
CA PRO A 193 -19.45 -17.10 24.23
C PRO A 193 -18.58 -16.60 23.06
N TYR A 194 -17.30 -16.96 23.04
CA TYR A 194 -16.35 -16.53 22.01
C TYR A 194 -16.32 -17.46 20.79
N TRP A 195 -17.04 -18.59 20.78
CA TRP A 195 -17.07 -19.51 19.65
C TRP A 195 -17.38 -18.82 18.31
N ILE A 196 -18.26 -17.81 18.35
CA ILE A 196 -18.69 -17.05 17.17
C ILE A 196 -17.53 -16.31 16.47
N TYR A 197 -16.48 -15.97 17.22
CA TYR A 197 -15.31 -15.32 16.68
C TYR A 197 -14.45 -16.23 15.80
N ILE A 198 -14.65 -17.54 15.83
CA ILE A 198 -13.98 -18.48 14.94
C ILE A 198 -14.34 -18.13 13.49
N GLY A 199 -15.63 -18.11 13.15
CA GLY A 199 -16.09 -17.78 11.80
C GLY A 199 -15.80 -16.32 11.41
N ILE A 200 -15.91 -15.38 12.36
CA ILE A 200 -15.58 -13.96 12.10
C ILE A 200 -14.11 -13.77 11.74
N LEU A 201 -13.19 -14.39 12.50
CA LEU A 201 -11.75 -14.26 12.24
C LEU A 201 -11.33 -15.04 11.00
N GLU A 202 -11.95 -16.19 10.72
CA GLU A 202 -11.73 -16.94 9.48
C GLU A 202 -12.06 -16.08 8.25
N LYS A 203 -13.22 -15.41 8.24
CA LYS A 203 -13.56 -14.43 7.20
C LYS A 203 -12.55 -13.30 7.11
N VAL A 204 -12.11 -12.76 8.24
CA VAL A 204 -11.12 -11.68 8.27
C VAL A 204 -9.80 -12.14 7.68
N VAL A 205 -9.31 -13.33 8.02
CA VAL A 205 -8.08 -13.94 7.47
C VAL A 205 -8.20 -14.09 5.96
N THR A 206 -9.30 -14.66 5.47
CA THR A 206 -9.55 -14.85 4.03
C THR A 206 -9.49 -13.53 3.25
N LEU A 207 -10.18 -12.50 3.75
CA LEU A 207 -10.18 -11.19 3.12
C LEU A 207 -8.80 -10.50 3.17
N GLN A 208 -8.11 -10.60 4.30
CA GLN A 208 -6.78 -10.02 4.47
C GLN A 208 -5.73 -10.76 3.62
N ASP A 209 -5.82 -12.08 3.48
CA ASP A 209 -4.95 -12.85 2.58
C ASP A 209 -5.11 -12.37 1.14
N ALA A 210 -6.35 -12.26 0.65
CA ALA A 210 -6.64 -11.75 -0.68
C ALA A 210 -6.04 -10.34 -0.89
N ALA A 211 -6.19 -9.42 0.08
CA ALA A 211 -5.65 -8.07 0.02
C ALA A 211 -4.11 -8.04 -0.04
N VAL A 212 -3.45 -8.83 0.81
CA VAL A 212 -1.98 -8.90 0.88
C VAL A 212 -1.39 -9.49 -0.39
N TRP A 213 -2.04 -10.53 -0.95
CA TRP A 213 -1.57 -11.15 -2.19
C TRP A 213 -1.79 -10.28 -3.42
N ALA A 214 -2.88 -9.53 -3.49
CA ALA A 214 -3.09 -8.56 -4.57
C ALA A 214 -1.96 -7.52 -4.60
N VAL A 215 -1.59 -6.95 -3.44
CA VAL A 215 -0.43 -6.05 -3.34
C VAL A 215 0.87 -6.74 -3.74
N ARG A 216 1.09 -7.99 -3.28
CA ARG A 216 2.30 -8.75 -3.63
C ARG A 216 2.45 -8.99 -5.12
N VAL A 217 1.37 -9.35 -5.80
CA VAL A 217 1.37 -9.58 -7.26
C VAL A 217 1.82 -8.31 -7.97
N THR A 218 1.30 -7.16 -7.57
CA THR A 218 1.67 -5.87 -8.15
C THR A 218 3.14 -5.54 -7.93
N VAL A 219 3.63 -5.67 -6.70
CA VAL A 219 5.05 -5.42 -6.38
C VAL A 219 5.94 -6.32 -7.23
N ARG A 220 5.64 -7.63 -7.29
CA ARG A 220 6.39 -8.59 -8.10
C ARG A 220 6.38 -8.27 -9.60
N THR A 221 5.23 -7.81 -10.11
CA THR A 221 5.11 -7.41 -11.51
C THR A 221 5.99 -6.19 -11.80
N THR A 222 6.01 -5.21 -10.91
CA THR A 222 6.89 -4.03 -11.00
C THR A 222 8.37 -4.43 -11.02
N GLU A 223 8.80 -5.31 -10.11
CA GLU A 223 10.17 -5.84 -10.05
C GLU A 223 10.57 -6.55 -11.37
N LYS A 224 9.69 -7.42 -11.89
CA LYS A 224 9.95 -8.15 -13.14
C LYS A 224 10.00 -7.24 -14.36
N GLN A 225 9.10 -6.26 -14.47
CA GLN A 225 9.10 -5.31 -15.59
C GLN A 225 10.39 -4.50 -15.63
N ARG A 226 10.95 -4.14 -14.48
CA ARG A 226 12.27 -3.51 -14.40
C ARG A 226 13.37 -4.37 -15.02
N ASP A 227 13.42 -5.67 -14.65
CA ASP A 227 14.47 -6.59 -15.11
C ASP A 227 14.44 -6.76 -16.64
N ILE A 228 13.26 -6.83 -17.24
CA ILE A 228 13.09 -6.91 -18.69
C ILE A 228 13.59 -5.62 -19.38
N THR A 229 13.35 -4.47 -18.77
CA THR A 229 13.78 -3.18 -19.35
C THR A 229 15.30 -2.98 -19.30
N HIS A 230 16.00 -3.62 -18.37
CA HIS A 230 17.47 -3.58 -18.29
C HIS A 230 18.18 -4.49 -19.29
N GLY A 231 17.51 -5.51 -19.80
CA GLY A 231 18.10 -6.47 -20.77
C GLY A 231 18.05 -6.02 -22.23
N SER A 232 17.30 -5.00 -22.59
CA SER A 232 17.23 -4.48 -23.96
C SER A 232 18.12 -3.25 -24.11
N ASP A 233 18.98 -3.28 -25.12
CA ASP A 233 20.04 -2.31 -25.43
C ASP A 233 19.73 -0.83 -25.21
N LEU A 234 20.76 -0.13 -24.73
CA LEU A 234 20.84 1.25 -24.28
C LEU A 234 20.45 2.36 -25.28
N ALA A 235 19.87 2.06 -26.43
CA ALA A 235 19.75 3.02 -27.54
C ALA A 235 18.34 3.58 -27.80
N THR A 236 17.29 3.04 -27.21
CA THR A 236 15.92 3.54 -27.41
C THR A 236 15.36 4.16 -26.17
N SER A 237 14.72 5.31 -26.30
CA SER A 237 14.08 6.10 -25.25
C SER A 237 13.27 5.21 -24.32
N LYS A 238 13.79 4.94 -23.11
CA LYS A 238 13.07 4.17 -22.09
C LYS A 238 11.80 4.93 -21.70
N PRO A 239 10.63 4.27 -21.70
CA PRO A 239 9.46 4.88 -21.10
C PRO A 239 9.78 5.23 -19.65
N ALA A 240 9.47 6.45 -19.25
CA ALA A 240 9.61 6.89 -17.88
C ALA A 240 8.87 5.91 -16.95
N PRO A 241 9.44 5.57 -15.78
CA PRO A 241 8.74 4.72 -14.82
C PRO A 241 7.33 5.28 -14.58
N GLY A 242 6.34 4.41 -14.53
CA GLY A 242 4.96 4.81 -14.27
C GLY A 242 4.78 5.27 -12.84
N PHE A 243 5.35 6.43 -12.47
CA PHE A 243 5.33 6.96 -11.09
C PHE A 243 3.94 6.99 -10.48
N ARG A 244 2.92 7.31 -11.29
CA ARG A 244 1.55 7.29 -10.80
C ARG A 244 1.13 5.90 -10.33
N HIS A 245 1.46 4.86 -11.08
CA HIS A 245 1.16 3.47 -10.71
C HIS A 245 1.92 3.05 -9.45
N LEU A 246 3.21 3.41 -9.34
CA LEU A 246 4.02 3.14 -8.15
C LEU A 246 3.40 3.79 -6.90
N HIS A 247 3.00 5.06 -6.98
CA HIS A 247 2.37 5.75 -5.85
C HIS A 247 0.99 5.21 -5.49
N GLU A 248 0.17 4.79 -6.48
CA GLU A 248 -1.10 4.13 -6.24
C GLU A 248 -0.91 2.81 -5.48
N THR A 249 0.04 1.98 -5.93
CA THR A 249 0.37 0.72 -5.27
C THR A 249 0.90 0.95 -3.85
N ALA A 250 1.75 1.96 -3.64
CA ALA A 250 2.22 2.33 -2.31
C ALA A 250 1.06 2.69 -1.37
N ARG A 251 0.09 3.47 -1.86
CA ARG A 251 -1.11 3.84 -1.10
C ARG A 251 -1.95 2.62 -0.73
N HIS A 252 -2.11 1.64 -1.63
CA HIS A 252 -2.79 0.38 -1.32
C HIS A 252 -2.02 -0.43 -0.28
N ALA A 253 -0.71 -0.58 -0.43
CA ALA A 253 0.14 -1.29 0.52
C ALA A 253 0.10 -0.69 1.94
N ILE A 254 0.06 0.65 2.04
CA ILE A 254 -0.06 1.36 3.32
C ILE A 254 -1.41 1.02 3.99
N HIS A 255 -2.53 1.13 3.28
CA HIS A 255 -3.85 0.87 3.86
C HIS A 255 -4.03 -0.60 4.26
N VAL A 256 -3.54 -1.55 3.46
CA VAL A 256 -3.57 -2.98 3.82
C VAL A 256 -2.75 -3.23 5.08
N SER A 257 -1.55 -2.64 5.18
CA SER A 257 -0.72 -2.75 6.39
C SER A 257 -1.42 -2.16 7.62
N GLU A 258 -2.05 -0.99 7.49
CA GLU A 258 -2.76 -0.31 8.58
C GLU A 258 -3.95 -1.13 9.10
N THR A 259 -4.77 -1.70 8.21
CA THR A 259 -5.91 -2.53 8.61
C THR A 259 -5.48 -3.84 9.25
N LEU A 260 -4.39 -4.44 8.79
CA LEU A 260 -3.79 -5.63 9.41
C LEU A 260 -3.25 -5.35 10.80
N ASP A 261 -2.55 -4.23 11.01
CA ASP A 261 -2.03 -3.83 12.33
C ASP A 261 -3.15 -3.75 13.38
N LEU A 262 -4.33 -3.28 12.96
CA LEU A 262 -5.49 -3.18 13.85
C LEU A 262 -6.23 -4.52 14.00
N ALA A 263 -6.26 -5.35 12.96
CA ALA A 263 -6.82 -6.69 13.05
C ALA A 263 -6.04 -7.58 14.03
N VAL A 264 -4.70 -7.54 14.00
CA VAL A 264 -3.84 -8.23 14.97
C VAL A 264 -4.15 -7.75 16.40
N LYS A 265 -4.22 -6.43 16.61
CA LYS A 265 -4.54 -5.86 17.93
C LYS A 265 -5.91 -6.29 18.42
N ALA A 266 -6.90 -6.35 17.54
CA ALA A 266 -8.25 -6.79 17.88
C ALA A 266 -8.28 -8.29 18.21
N ALA A 267 -7.62 -9.14 17.41
CA ALA A 267 -7.52 -10.59 17.66
C ALA A 267 -6.83 -10.88 19.01
N ARG A 268 -5.73 -10.21 19.31
CA ARG A 268 -5.06 -10.30 20.63
C ARG A 268 -5.97 -9.87 21.78
N LYS A 269 -6.73 -8.81 21.60
CA LYS A 269 -7.70 -8.39 22.61
C LYS A 269 -8.80 -9.44 22.82
N ILE A 270 -9.29 -10.08 21.77
CA ILE A 270 -10.26 -11.18 21.87
C ILE A 270 -9.65 -12.32 22.70
N LEU A 271 -8.42 -12.74 22.41
CA LEU A 271 -7.73 -13.79 23.19
C LEU A 271 -7.57 -13.43 24.67
N VAL A 272 -7.14 -12.22 24.98
CA VAL A 272 -6.99 -11.75 26.38
C VAL A 272 -8.33 -11.75 27.12
N GLN A 273 -9.41 -11.32 26.46
CA GLN A 273 -10.73 -11.34 27.07
C GLN A 273 -11.29 -12.76 27.22
N HIS A 274 -10.99 -13.63 26.27
CA HIS A 274 -11.35 -15.06 26.37
C HIS A 274 -10.64 -15.74 27.53
N GLU A 275 -9.35 -15.47 27.74
CA GLU A 275 -8.59 -15.95 28.91
C GLU A 275 -9.16 -15.42 30.23
N ALA A 276 -9.48 -14.12 30.28
CA ALA A 276 -10.09 -13.51 31.46
C ALA A 276 -11.46 -14.15 31.80
N PHE A 277 -12.24 -14.52 30.75
CA PHE A 277 -13.54 -15.18 30.92
C PHE A 277 -13.38 -16.58 31.57
N LYS A 278 -12.30 -17.30 31.29
CA LYS A 278 -11.98 -18.61 31.91
C LYS A 278 -11.89 -18.51 33.42
N VAL A 279 -11.17 -17.51 33.94
CA VAL A 279 -10.91 -17.34 35.38
C VAL A 279 -12.20 -17.17 36.18
N GLY A 280 -13.27 -16.60 35.59
CA GLY A 280 -14.57 -16.44 36.24
C GLY A 280 -15.45 -17.71 36.26
N HIS A 281 -15.04 -18.82 35.62
CA HIS A 281 -15.86 -20.02 35.44
C HIS A 281 -15.19 -21.33 35.91
N ASP A 282 -14.12 -21.24 36.67
CA ASP A 282 -13.36 -22.42 37.17
C ASP A 282 -14.08 -23.02 38.44
N ASP A 283 -15.36 -23.39 38.30
CA ASP A 283 -16.11 -24.05 39.39
C ASP A 283 -16.15 -25.57 39.23
N ASP A 284 -16.04 -26.29 40.38
CA ASP A 284 -15.87 -27.73 40.55
C ASP A 284 -17.12 -28.58 40.19
N SER A 285 -18.06 -28.10 39.39
CA SER A 285 -19.29 -28.82 39.04
C SER A 285 -19.11 -29.74 37.83
N GLY A 286 -19.88 -30.85 37.76
CA GLY A 286 -19.81 -31.83 36.65
C GLY A 286 -20.02 -31.28 35.22
N SER A 287 -20.49 -30.06 35.09
CA SER A 287 -20.53 -29.27 33.82
C SER A 287 -19.13 -28.77 33.38
N ALA A 288 -18.17 -28.78 34.28
CA ALA A 288 -16.84 -28.21 34.06
C ALA A 288 -16.08 -28.93 32.91
N THR A 289 -16.29 -30.23 32.69
CA THR A 289 -15.61 -30.95 31.61
C THR A 289 -16.08 -30.58 30.22
N ALA A 290 -17.38 -30.37 30.03
CA ALA A 290 -17.95 -29.95 28.74
C ALA A 290 -17.56 -28.51 28.41
N TRP A 291 -17.67 -27.59 29.39
CA TRP A 291 -17.24 -26.21 29.25
C TRP A 291 -15.72 -26.11 28.95
N LYS A 292 -14.88 -26.84 29.69
CA LYS A 292 -13.44 -26.88 29.45
C LYS A 292 -13.08 -27.35 28.04
N ARG A 293 -13.85 -28.30 27.50
CA ARG A 293 -13.69 -28.78 26.11
C ARG A 293 -14.05 -27.68 25.11
N ALA A 294 -15.19 -27.01 25.29
CA ALA A 294 -15.62 -25.90 24.46
C ALA A 294 -14.60 -24.76 24.49
N TRP A 295 -14.17 -24.35 25.68
CA TRP A 295 -13.18 -23.32 25.88
C TRP A 295 -11.84 -23.65 25.19
N ASN A 296 -11.31 -24.88 25.38
CA ASN A 296 -10.05 -25.29 24.76
C ASN A 296 -10.14 -25.27 23.22
N TYR A 297 -11.26 -25.74 22.65
CA TYR A 297 -11.47 -25.72 21.21
C TYR A 297 -11.46 -24.30 20.67
N THR A 298 -12.25 -23.42 21.26
CA THR A 298 -12.35 -22.02 20.86
C THR A 298 -10.98 -21.33 20.99
N HIS A 299 -10.30 -21.51 22.13
CA HIS A 299 -9.02 -20.89 22.40
C HIS A 299 -7.96 -21.25 21.37
N GLN A 300 -7.82 -22.54 21.04
CA GLN A 300 -6.87 -23.01 20.04
C GLN A 300 -7.17 -22.43 18.65
N ARG A 301 -8.46 -22.32 18.28
CA ARG A 301 -8.83 -21.70 17.01
C ARG A 301 -8.54 -20.21 16.97
N LEU A 302 -8.85 -19.48 18.04
CA LEU A 302 -8.55 -18.06 18.14
C LEU A 302 -7.05 -17.78 18.08
N GLN A 303 -6.22 -18.59 18.76
CA GLN A 303 -4.76 -18.52 18.68
C GLN A 303 -4.28 -18.73 17.24
N PHE A 304 -4.77 -19.77 16.58
CA PHE A 304 -4.40 -20.04 15.18
C PHE A 304 -4.70 -18.86 14.26
N PHE A 305 -5.88 -18.26 14.38
CA PHE A 305 -6.23 -17.10 13.55
C PHE A 305 -5.41 -15.84 13.90
N GLU A 306 -5.08 -15.62 15.18
CA GLU A 306 -4.17 -14.54 15.55
C GLU A 306 -2.79 -14.73 14.92
N GLU A 307 -2.24 -15.93 14.94
CA GLU A 307 -0.96 -16.26 14.30
C GLU A 307 -1.04 -16.06 12.77
N MET A 308 -2.14 -16.48 12.14
CA MET A 308 -2.35 -16.28 10.69
C MET A 308 -2.39 -14.80 10.32
N ILE A 309 -3.16 -13.98 11.07
CA ILE A 309 -3.23 -12.52 10.81
C ILE A 309 -1.86 -11.87 11.04
N THR A 310 -1.11 -12.30 12.07
CA THR A 310 0.25 -11.82 12.35
C THR A 310 1.21 -12.19 11.21
N SER A 311 1.15 -13.40 10.69
CA SER A 311 1.94 -13.81 9.52
C SER A 311 1.63 -12.97 8.27
N LEU A 312 0.35 -12.65 8.04
CA LEU A 312 -0.06 -11.76 6.96
C LEU A 312 0.44 -10.32 7.17
N GLN A 313 0.47 -9.84 8.43
CA GLN A 313 1.03 -8.53 8.78
C GLN A 313 2.52 -8.43 8.41
N GLU A 314 3.31 -9.44 8.76
CA GLU A 314 4.73 -9.50 8.40
C GLU A 314 4.95 -9.51 6.89
N ARG A 315 4.14 -10.28 6.15
CA ARG A 315 4.15 -10.32 4.69
C ARG A 315 3.78 -8.97 4.08
N SER A 316 2.77 -8.29 4.63
CA SER A 316 2.37 -6.96 4.19
C SER A 316 3.48 -5.93 4.43
N ALA A 317 4.15 -5.99 5.59
CA ALA A 317 5.30 -5.14 5.89
C ALA A 317 6.45 -5.36 4.89
N SER A 318 6.76 -6.62 4.55
CA SER A 318 7.74 -6.96 3.53
C SER A 318 7.35 -6.41 2.14
N ASN A 319 6.11 -6.60 1.71
CA ASN A 319 5.61 -6.07 0.44
C ASN A 319 5.76 -4.53 0.37
N LYS A 320 5.40 -3.84 1.45
CA LYS A 320 5.53 -2.39 1.58
C LYS A 320 7.00 -1.94 1.47
N ALA A 321 7.91 -2.58 2.19
CA ALA A 321 9.33 -2.26 2.14
C ALA A 321 9.92 -2.49 0.73
N ARG A 322 9.62 -3.63 0.10
CA ARG A 322 10.06 -3.93 -1.28
C ARG A 322 9.54 -2.88 -2.27
N HIS A 323 8.28 -2.49 -2.14
CA HIS A 323 7.69 -1.50 -3.03
C HIS A 323 8.33 -0.12 -2.87
N PHE A 324 8.62 0.33 -1.64
CA PHE A 324 9.35 1.58 -1.41
C PHE A 324 10.78 1.54 -1.97
N ASN A 325 11.43 0.38 -1.94
CA ASN A 325 12.71 0.18 -2.59
C ASN A 325 12.61 0.37 -4.11
N GLU A 326 11.56 -0.17 -4.76
CA GLU A 326 11.33 0.04 -6.19
C GLU A 326 11.07 1.52 -6.53
N ILE A 327 10.33 2.25 -5.71
CA ILE A 327 10.13 3.69 -5.87
C ILE A 327 11.47 4.43 -5.80
N SER A 328 12.29 4.13 -4.79
CA SER A 328 13.60 4.75 -4.61
C SER A 328 14.53 4.46 -5.79
N LEU A 329 14.52 3.23 -6.29
CA LEU A 329 15.28 2.83 -7.46
C LEU A 329 14.81 3.58 -8.72
N ALA A 330 13.51 3.72 -8.93
CA ALA A 330 12.95 4.47 -10.06
C ALA A 330 13.42 5.94 -10.04
N TYR A 331 13.41 6.60 -8.89
CA TYR A 331 13.93 7.96 -8.74
C TYR A 331 15.44 8.03 -9.02
N ASN A 332 16.22 7.08 -8.51
CA ASN A 332 17.66 7.04 -8.76
C ASN A 332 17.97 6.83 -10.25
N MET A 333 17.21 6.02 -10.96
CA MET A 333 17.35 5.81 -12.40
C MET A 333 17.10 7.10 -13.19
N VAL A 334 16.06 7.86 -12.84
CA VAL A 334 15.79 9.16 -13.48
C VAL A 334 16.90 10.15 -13.18
N ALA A 335 17.33 10.27 -11.94
CA ALA A 335 18.44 11.14 -11.55
C ALA A 335 19.74 10.82 -12.30
N GLN A 336 20.06 9.52 -12.48
CA GLN A 336 21.21 9.09 -13.28
C GLN A 336 21.04 9.45 -14.77
N SER A 337 19.83 9.30 -15.32
CA SER A 337 19.53 9.70 -16.69
C SER A 337 19.73 11.20 -16.89
N ASP A 338 19.19 12.02 -15.99
CA ASP A 338 19.33 13.47 -16.03
C ASP A 338 20.78 13.91 -15.89
N ALA A 339 21.55 13.23 -15.03
CA ALA A 339 22.98 13.48 -14.89
C ALA A 339 23.74 13.17 -16.19
N ARG A 340 23.41 12.05 -16.88
CA ARG A 340 24.01 11.71 -18.18
C ARG A 340 23.68 12.75 -19.26
N ILE A 341 22.42 13.19 -19.32
CA ILE A 341 21.98 14.25 -20.24
C ILE A 341 22.75 15.55 -19.95
N SER A 342 22.85 15.95 -18.67
CA SER A 342 23.59 17.14 -18.25
C SER A 342 25.06 17.09 -18.66
N VAL A 343 25.71 15.93 -18.51
CA VAL A 343 27.10 15.72 -18.98
C VAL A 343 27.18 15.81 -20.50
N ALA A 344 26.23 15.25 -21.23
CA ALA A 344 26.21 15.32 -22.70
C ALA A 344 26.05 16.78 -23.18
N ILE A 345 25.14 17.56 -22.57
CA ILE A 345 24.97 18.98 -22.83
C ILE A 345 26.24 19.75 -22.50
N GLY A 346 26.87 19.47 -21.36
CA GLY A 346 28.15 20.08 -20.98
C GLY A 346 29.25 19.85 -22.00
N ARG A 347 29.39 18.62 -22.52
CA ARG A 347 30.35 18.28 -23.59
C ARG A 347 30.05 18.99 -24.92
N ALA A 348 28.73 19.07 -25.29
CA ALA A 348 28.35 19.82 -26.50
C ALA A 348 28.71 21.31 -26.37
N THR A 349 28.32 21.93 -25.24
CA THR A 349 28.64 23.34 -24.95
C THR A 349 30.15 23.61 -24.95
N GLN A 350 30.97 22.66 -24.47
CA GLN A 350 32.42 22.77 -24.52
C GLN A 350 32.92 22.80 -25.96
N ARG A 351 32.42 21.88 -26.83
CA ARG A 351 32.80 21.87 -28.26
C ARG A 351 32.42 23.17 -28.98
N ASP A 352 31.20 23.65 -28.69
CA ASP A 352 30.75 24.95 -29.26
C ASP A 352 31.65 26.10 -28.79
N SER A 353 32.02 26.11 -27.50
CA SER A 353 32.96 27.11 -26.97
C SER A 353 34.36 27.06 -27.65
N GLU A 354 34.84 25.87 -27.94
CA GLU A 354 36.12 25.69 -28.68
C GLU A 354 36.00 26.20 -30.12
N ALA A 355 34.91 25.93 -30.81
CA ALA A 355 34.63 26.46 -32.14
C ALA A 355 34.53 27.99 -32.11
N MET A 356 33.79 28.56 -31.13
CA MET A 356 33.71 30.03 -30.98
C MET A 356 35.05 30.67 -30.70
N LYS A 357 35.94 30.04 -29.90
CA LYS A 357 37.33 30.53 -29.69
C LYS A 357 38.10 30.55 -30.98
N THR A 358 37.98 29.54 -31.84
CA THR A 358 38.61 29.46 -33.13
C THR A 358 38.16 30.58 -34.06
N VAL A 359 36.84 30.82 -34.14
CA VAL A 359 36.27 31.94 -34.93
C VAL A 359 36.76 33.31 -34.41
N ALA A 360 36.74 33.50 -33.09
CA ALA A 360 37.24 34.71 -32.46
C ALA A 360 38.73 34.94 -32.75
N PHE A 361 39.56 33.89 -32.70
CA PHE A 361 40.99 33.99 -33.06
C PHE A 361 41.19 34.36 -34.52
N LEU A 362 40.49 33.72 -35.46
CA LEU A 362 40.57 34.07 -36.89
C LEU A 362 40.13 35.53 -37.12
N THR A 363 39.03 35.94 -36.49
CA THR A 363 38.58 37.34 -36.59
C THR A 363 39.61 38.33 -36.07
N LEU A 364 40.24 38.04 -34.93
CA LEU A 364 41.26 38.85 -34.30
C LEU A 364 42.52 38.94 -35.17
N LEU A 365 42.88 37.86 -35.87
CA LEU A 365 44.01 37.78 -36.76
C LEU A 365 43.81 38.60 -38.03
N PHE A 366 42.65 38.53 -38.64
CA PHE A 366 42.38 39.21 -39.93
C PHE A 366 41.93 40.64 -39.77
N LEU A 367 41.29 41.05 -38.66
CA LEU A 367 40.71 42.38 -38.45
C LEU A 367 41.78 43.49 -38.58
N PRO A 368 42.95 43.45 -37.93
CA PRO A 368 43.95 44.48 -38.07
C PRO A 368 44.48 44.62 -39.50
N ALA A 369 44.75 43.49 -40.18
CA ALA A 369 45.25 43.48 -41.54
C ALA A 369 44.20 44.05 -42.52
N THR A 370 42.92 43.72 -42.40
CA THR A 370 41.86 44.27 -43.22
C THR A 370 41.61 45.75 -42.94
N PHE A 371 41.69 46.22 -41.69
CA PHE A 371 41.60 47.61 -41.35
C PHE A 371 42.72 48.43 -41.98
N VAL A 372 43.97 48.00 -41.83
CA VAL A 372 45.13 48.63 -42.42
C VAL A 372 45.02 48.65 -43.96
N SER A 373 44.57 47.56 -44.58
CA SER A 373 44.31 47.44 -46.00
C SER A 373 43.28 48.45 -46.48
N ALA A 374 42.17 48.59 -45.74
CA ALA A 374 41.13 49.56 -46.10
C ALA A 374 41.59 51.03 -46.04
N VAL A 375 42.44 51.35 -45.04
CA VAL A 375 42.98 52.69 -44.88
C VAL A 375 43.94 53.04 -46.02
N PHE A 376 44.79 52.07 -46.43
CA PHE A 376 45.80 52.30 -47.47
C PHE A 376 45.31 51.99 -48.90
N SER A 377 44.19 51.32 -49.08
CA SER A 377 43.65 50.85 -50.37
C SER A 377 43.39 51.98 -51.34
N THR A 378 43.06 53.16 -50.87
CA THR A 378 42.76 54.36 -51.69
C THR A 378 44.04 55.07 -52.22
N SER A 379 45.21 54.77 -51.71
CA SER A 379 46.40 55.50 -51.96
C SER A 379 47.56 54.73 -52.62
N PHE A 380 47.46 53.37 -52.66
CA PHE A 380 48.57 52.51 -53.14
C PHE A 380 48.39 51.99 -54.54
N PHE A 381 47.17 51.95 -55.06
CA PHE A 381 46.89 51.43 -56.39
C PHE A 381 46.25 52.52 -57.21
N ASP A 382 46.86 52.94 -58.29
CA ASP A 382 46.32 53.89 -59.25
C ASP A 382 46.31 53.18 -60.61
N TYR A 383 45.11 53.23 -61.21
CA TYR A 383 44.90 52.69 -62.54
C TYR A 383 45.00 53.81 -63.57
N ASP A 384 46.02 53.83 -64.35
CA ASP A 384 46.17 54.78 -65.47
C ASP A 384 45.46 54.22 -66.69
N SER A 385 44.33 54.84 -66.99
CA SER A 385 43.50 54.47 -68.14
C SER A 385 44.07 54.85 -69.48
N ALA A 386 45.14 55.68 -69.52
CA ALA A 386 45.81 56.04 -70.77
C ALA A 386 46.88 55.05 -71.19
N SER A 387 47.46 54.31 -70.26
CA SER A 387 48.48 53.29 -70.48
C SER A 387 48.04 51.85 -70.24
N ASP A 388 46.78 51.65 -69.89
CA ASP A 388 46.17 50.37 -69.52
C ASP A 388 47.00 49.57 -68.48
N SER A 389 47.63 50.30 -67.57
CA SER A 389 48.55 49.73 -66.59
C SER A 389 48.21 50.12 -65.16
N TRP A 390 48.42 49.14 -64.21
CA TRP A 390 48.35 49.42 -62.80
C TRP A 390 49.68 49.91 -62.25
N ASN A 391 49.66 51.09 -61.67
CA ASN A 391 50.84 51.63 -60.96
C ASN A 391 50.73 51.33 -59.47
N VAL A 392 51.69 50.62 -58.92
CA VAL A 392 51.81 50.38 -57.48
C VAL A 392 52.77 51.40 -56.91
N SER A 393 52.29 52.14 -55.90
CA SER A 393 53.15 53.13 -55.22
C SER A 393 54.39 52.46 -54.63
N GLY A 394 55.59 53.10 -54.90
CA GLY A 394 56.82 52.62 -54.29
C GLY A 394 56.89 52.60 -52.77
N LYS A 395 55.82 53.10 -52.11
CA LYS A 395 55.67 53.06 -50.67
C LYS A 395 54.75 51.92 -50.17
N PHE A 396 54.44 50.92 -51.02
CA PHE A 396 53.61 49.77 -50.65
C PHE A 396 54.22 48.92 -49.50
N TRP A 397 55.52 48.94 -49.31
CA TRP A 397 56.17 48.27 -48.17
C TRP A 397 55.72 48.83 -46.80
N VAL A 398 55.30 50.09 -46.71
CA VAL A 398 54.80 50.73 -45.46
C VAL A 398 53.60 49.98 -44.90
N TYR A 399 52.68 49.48 -45.79
CA TYR A 399 51.57 48.63 -45.40
C TYR A 399 52.09 47.45 -44.55
N TRP A 400 53.06 46.73 -44.99
CA TRP A 400 53.53 45.55 -44.28
C TRP A 400 54.22 45.88 -42.96
N VAL A 401 54.96 46.98 -42.90
CA VAL A 401 55.66 47.49 -41.70
C VAL A 401 54.65 47.88 -40.61
N VAL A 402 53.45 48.30 -40.97
CA VAL A 402 52.39 48.64 -40.01
C VAL A 402 51.48 47.42 -39.68
N ALA A 403 51.07 46.69 -40.71
CA ALA A 403 50.16 45.60 -40.54
C ALA A 403 50.67 44.44 -39.72
N ILE A 404 51.95 44.00 -40.00
CA ILE A 404 52.59 42.86 -39.33
C ILE A 404 52.76 43.11 -37.82
N PRO A 405 53.33 44.21 -37.34
CA PRO A 405 53.47 44.48 -35.91
C PRO A 405 52.14 44.54 -35.17
N ILE A 406 51.17 45.24 -35.76
CA ILE A 406 49.82 45.34 -35.13
C ILE A 406 49.16 43.98 -35.00
N THR A 407 49.22 43.14 -36.04
CA THR A 407 48.68 41.79 -36.00
C THR A 407 49.42 40.90 -34.96
N LEU A 408 50.76 41.00 -34.90
CA LEU A 408 51.53 40.28 -33.89
C LEU A 408 51.23 40.72 -32.45
N VAL A 409 51.09 42.05 -32.22
CA VAL A 409 50.73 42.58 -30.89
C VAL A 409 49.33 42.07 -30.47
N THR A 410 48.35 42.14 -31.38
CA THR A 410 46.99 41.65 -31.07
C THR A 410 46.97 40.13 -30.82
N ALA A 411 47.68 39.33 -31.60
CA ALA A 411 47.82 37.90 -31.41
C ALA A 411 48.54 37.59 -30.10
N LEU A 412 49.60 38.32 -29.75
CA LEU A 412 50.30 38.13 -28.47
C LEU A 412 49.44 38.49 -27.25
N LEU A 413 48.73 39.59 -27.31
CA LEU A 413 47.78 39.98 -26.25
C LEU A 413 46.70 38.92 -26.06
N TRP A 414 46.15 38.38 -27.13
CA TRP A 414 45.16 37.30 -27.06
C TRP A 414 45.77 36.02 -26.44
N TYR A 415 46.98 35.64 -26.88
CA TYR A 415 47.67 34.46 -26.34
C TYR A 415 47.98 34.62 -24.85
N CYS A 416 48.53 35.76 -24.43
CA CYS A 416 48.77 36.05 -23.01
C CYS A 416 47.49 35.98 -22.17
N ARG A 417 46.40 36.58 -22.65
CA ARG A 417 45.13 36.54 -21.94
C ARG A 417 44.51 35.12 -21.86
N HIS A 418 44.70 34.34 -22.92
CA HIS A 418 44.21 32.94 -22.95
C HIS A 418 45.09 32.03 -22.08
N SER A 419 46.40 32.22 -22.06
CA SER A 419 47.31 31.47 -21.21
C SER A 419 47.20 31.81 -19.73
N MET A 420 46.78 33.04 -19.38
CA MET A 420 46.55 33.49 -18.01
C MET A 420 45.14 33.14 -17.48
N SER A 421 44.23 32.58 -18.29
CA SER A 421 42.93 32.06 -17.84
C SER A 421 43.18 30.72 -17.14
N PRO A 422 42.94 30.60 -15.83
CA PRO A 422 43.24 29.34 -15.09
C PRO A 422 42.31 28.23 -15.56
N SER A 423 42.83 27.26 -16.27
CA SER A 423 42.16 25.98 -16.58
C SER A 423 41.96 25.07 -15.34
N GLY A 424 42.04 25.68 -14.14
CA GLY A 424 42.01 24.97 -12.87
C GLY A 424 40.72 24.30 -12.47
N SER A 425 39.59 24.57 -13.17
CA SER A 425 38.33 23.90 -12.86
C SER A 425 38.19 22.48 -13.44
N PHE A 426 38.95 22.16 -14.47
CA PHE A 426 38.83 20.85 -15.16
C PHE A 426 39.65 19.72 -14.50
N ASP A 427 40.75 20.03 -13.86
CA ASP A 427 41.55 19.03 -13.13
C ASP A 427 40.89 18.57 -11.85
N LEU A 428 40.05 19.42 -11.22
CA LEU A 428 39.27 19.03 -10.05
C LEU A 428 38.13 18.07 -10.41
N LEU A 429 37.45 18.25 -11.56
CA LEU A 429 36.40 17.34 -12.03
C LEU A 429 36.96 16.00 -12.48
N ARG A 430 38.14 15.99 -13.14
CA ARG A 430 38.83 14.76 -13.55
C ARG A 430 39.36 13.95 -12.36
N ARG A 431 39.79 14.63 -11.28
CA ARG A 431 40.16 13.98 -10.01
C ARG A 431 38.92 13.45 -9.26
N ALA A 432 37.80 14.15 -9.28
CA ALA A 432 36.54 13.68 -8.66
C ALA A 432 35.96 12.46 -9.37
N ASP A 433 36.04 12.38 -10.71
CA ASP A 433 35.61 11.19 -11.47
C ASP A 433 36.52 9.98 -11.23
N SER A 434 37.84 10.22 -11.11
CA SER A 434 38.81 9.15 -10.80
C SER A 434 38.62 8.63 -9.36
N GLN A 435 38.28 9.49 -8.40
CA GLN A 435 37.99 9.06 -7.04
C GLN A 435 36.63 8.35 -6.91
N ARG A 436 35.60 8.76 -7.68
CA ARG A 436 34.30 8.05 -7.72
C ARG A 436 34.41 6.67 -8.36
N ALA A 437 35.22 6.50 -9.40
CA ALA A 437 35.51 5.20 -10.00
C ALA A 437 36.23 4.26 -9.02
N PHE A 438 37.10 4.81 -8.16
CA PHE A 438 37.79 4.02 -7.12
C PHE A 438 36.86 3.59 -5.99
N VAL A 439 35.92 4.45 -5.53
CA VAL A 439 34.95 4.14 -4.48
C VAL A 439 33.90 3.15 -4.96
N CYS A 440 33.46 3.18 -6.23
CA CYS A 440 32.53 2.18 -6.75
C CYS A 440 33.19 0.78 -6.86
N ASN A 441 34.48 0.68 -7.19
CA ASN A 441 35.17 -0.61 -7.23
C ASN A 441 35.41 -1.21 -5.83
N ASP A 442 35.62 -0.39 -4.80
CA ASP A 442 35.78 -0.88 -3.42
C ASP A 442 34.45 -1.38 -2.79
N ILE A 443 33.31 -0.89 -3.25
CA ILE A 443 31.99 -1.37 -2.78
C ILE A 443 31.64 -2.73 -3.43
N GLU A 444 32.01 -2.98 -4.68
CA GLU A 444 31.81 -4.27 -5.34
C GLU A 444 32.72 -5.40 -4.80
N PHE A 445 33.90 -5.06 -4.26
CA PHE A 445 34.81 -6.04 -3.66
C PHE A 445 34.63 -6.22 -2.13
N GLY A 446 33.86 -5.37 -1.45
CA GLY A 446 33.62 -5.41 0.00
C GLY A 446 32.61 -6.48 0.42
N ASP A 447 31.55 -6.72 -0.36
CA ASP A 447 30.47 -7.65 -0.02
C ASP A 447 30.85 -9.14 -0.18
N GLY A 448 31.87 -9.45 -0.99
CA GLY A 448 32.34 -10.83 -1.17
C GLY A 448 33.14 -11.39 0.00
N LYS A 449 33.69 -10.57 0.90
CA LYS A 449 34.50 -11.04 2.03
C LYS A 449 33.76 -11.12 3.38
N ALA A 450 32.63 -10.42 3.53
CA ALA A 450 31.84 -10.49 4.76
C ALA A 450 31.04 -11.79 4.87
N ASP A 451 30.63 -12.41 3.76
CA ASP A 451 29.81 -13.64 3.74
C ASP A 451 30.62 -14.91 3.96
N ALA A 452 31.94 -14.88 3.70
CA ALA A 452 32.84 -16.02 3.95
C ALA A 452 33.22 -16.17 5.45
N GLY A 453 33.24 -15.06 6.20
CA GLY A 453 33.55 -15.06 7.63
C GLY A 453 32.39 -15.57 8.51
N LEU A 454 31.16 -15.33 8.12
CA LEU A 454 29.97 -15.76 8.88
C LEU A 454 29.64 -17.24 8.72
N ARG A 455 30.01 -17.88 7.60
CA ARG A 455 29.82 -19.33 7.40
C ARG A 455 30.77 -20.19 8.23
N HIS A 456 31.97 -19.71 8.54
CA HIS A 456 32.92 -20.43 9.40
C HIS A 456 32.59 -20.37 10.90
N GLN A 457 31.87 -19.34 11.37
CA GLN A 457 31.44 -19.26 12.77
C GLN A 457 30.16 -20.03 13.08
N ALA A 458 29.28 -20.27 12.09
CA ALA A 458 28.07 -21.05 12.25
C ALA A 458 28.35 -22.57 12.34
N GLN A 459 29.40 -23.07 11.67
CA GLN A 459 29.78 -24.50 11.75
C GLN A 459 30.51 -24.91 13.04
N ALA A 460 31.10 -23.96 13.77
CA ALA A 460 31.82 -24.26 15.02
C ALA A 460 30.91 -24.30 16.27
N LYS A 461 29.61 -23.96 16.17
CA LYS A 461 28.66 -24.04 17.29
C LYS A 461 27.69 -25.24 17.26
N SER A 462 27.81 -26.12 16.27
CA SER A 462 26.97 -27.32 16.16
C SER A 462 27.59 -28.59 16.82
N TRP A 463 28.73 -28.48 17.47
CA TRP A 463 29.39 -29.60 18.16
C TRP A 463 29.84 -29.19 19.56
N ARG A 464 28.89 -28.81 20.42
CA ARG A 464 29.03 -28.94 21.89
C ARG A 464 27.65 -28.97 22.54
#